data_67c4bea4cf1eb88c8ab0834f6861b886
#
_entry.id   67c4bea4cf1eb88c8ab0834f6861b886
#
_cell.length_a   1.000
_cell.length_b   1.000
_cell.length_c   1.000
_cell.angle_alpha   90.00
_cell.angle_beta   90.00
_cell.angle_gamma   90.00
#
_symmetry.space_group_name_H-M   'P 1'
#
loop_
_entity.id
_entity.type
_entity.pdbx_description
1 polymer ?
#
loop_
_entity_poly.entity_id
_entity_poly.type
_entity_poly.pdbx_seq_one_letter_code
_entity_poly.pdbx_strand_id
1 'polypeptide(L)'
;MFGDMVFEMTRSFNKNQFELRAHIDRLYAGCKILRIPIEMTPQEMEDACYKTIEANDHLFEDDDEHRLMIDVSRGLLGIYQGIEGLHSGPNVIIADFPLRWTVKGMGELFDKGINAVITSQRAIPASLMEPKIKNRSRIFYLMANIEASLMKGENNWALLLDPDGFIAEGSGDNFFIIKDKTIISPEGRNMLRGISRDYVMNVVGPELGYKVIEKNIEPYDVYTADEAFMTGTPFCMLPVTSLNDVDIGDGKVGK
;
A
#
# COMPACT_ATOMS: atom_id res chain seq x y z
N MET A 1 -20.00 -7.63 -3.16
CA MET A 1 -20.15 -8.04 -1.76
C MET A 1 -19.06 -8.99 -1.28
N PHE A 2 -18.46 -9.83 -2.14
CA PHE A 2 -17.38 -10.76 -1.76
C PHE A 2 -15.98 -10.16 -1.83
N GLY A 3 -15.84 -8.86 -2.06
CA GLY A 3 -14.54 -8.24 -2.34
C GLY A 3 -13.97 -8.61 -3.71
N ASP A 4 -14.80 -9.10 -4.65
CA ASP A 4 -14.44 -9.37 -6.05
C ASP A 4 -14.24 -8.05 -6.81
N MET A 5 -13.15 -7.41 -6.44
CA MET A 5 -12.82 -6.07 -6.86
C MET A 5 -11.31 -5.87 -6.69
N VAL A 6 -10.69 -5.25 -7.66
CA VAL A 6 -9.33 -4.72 -7.56
C VAL A 6 -9.38 -3.21 -7.42
N PHE A 7 -8.35 -2.65 -6.80
CA PHE A 7 -8.29 -1.20 -6.63
C PHE A 7 -6.86 -0.68 -6.67
N GLU A 8 -6.75 0.60 -6.96
CA GLU A 8 -5.51 1.36 -6.80
C GLU A 8 -5.76 2.65 -6.05
N MET A 9 -4.71 3.14 -5.43
CA MET A 9 -4.66 4.45 -4.83
C MET A 9 -3.39 5.13 -5.30
N THR A 10 -3.51 6.35 -5.82
CA THR A 10 -2.37 7.15 -6.27
C THR A 10 -2.26 8.44 -5.47
N ARG A 11 -1.23 9.19 -5.68
CA ARG A 11 -1.08 10.56 -5.21
C ARG A 11 -0.40 11.43 -6.25
N SER A 12 -0.57 12.73 -6.15
CA SER A 12 0.22 13.68 -6.93
C SER A 12 1.36 14.31 -6.13
N PHE A 13 2.30 14.91 -6.85
CA PHE A 13 3.29 15.86 -6.41
C PHE A 13 3.27 17.05 -7.37
N ASN A 14 3.05 18.25 -6.89
CA ASN A 14 2.84 19.43 -7.72
C ASN A 14 1.76 19.19 -8.79
N LYS A 15 0.63 18.59 -8.39
CA LYS A 15 -0.50 18.21 -9.24
C LYS A 15 -0.21 17.12 -10.29
N ASN A 16 1.02 16.62 -10.39
CA ASN A 16 1.37 15.52 -11.31
C ASN A 16 1.21 14.18 -10.60
N GLN A 17 0.44 13.26 -11.18
CA GLN A 17 0.25 11.92 -10.60
C GLN A 17 1.55 11.12 -10.60
N PHE A 18 1.93 10.63 -9.42
CA PHE A 18 3.15 9.85 -9.25
C PHE A 18 2.92 8.41 -9.69
N GLU A 19 3.71 7.97 -10.68
CA GLU A 19 3.72 6.58 -11.18
C GLU A 19 2.31 6.05 -11.56
N LEU A 20 1.42 6.91 -12.06
CA LEU A 20 0.05 6.54 -12.39
C LEU A 20 0.00 5.33 -13.33
N ARG A 21 0.88 5.29 -14.34
CA ARG A 21 0.93 4.17 -15.29
C ARG A 21 1.27 2.85 -14.61
N ALA A 22 2.24 2.82 -13.71
CA ALA A 22 2.60 1.62 -12.96
C ALA A 22 1.44 1.12 -12.06
N HIS A 23 0.68 2.05 -11.47
CA HIS A 23 -0.54 1.72 -10.74
C HIS A 23 -1.61 1.11 -11.65
N ILE A 24 -1.85 1.68 -12.83
CA ILE A 24 -2.79 1.15 -13.81
C ILE A 24 -2.36 -0.23 -14.30
N ASP A 25 -1.10 -0.42 -14.64
CA ASP A 25 -0.58 -1.72 -15.09
C ASP A 25 -0.78 -2.82 -14.03
N ARG A 26 -0.58 -2.50 -12.74
CA ARG A 26 -0.85 -3.42 -11.63
C ARG A 26 -2.35 -3.69 -11.45
N LEU A 27 -3.21 -2.68 -11.61
CA LEU A 27 -4.67 -2.83 -11.61
C LEU A 27 -5.12 -3.83 -12.68
N TYR A 28 -4.61 -3.66 -13.91
CA TYR A 28 -4.95 -4.54 -15.04
C TYR A 28 -4.38 -5.95 -14.88
N ALA A 29 -3.21 -6.10 -14.28
CA ALA A 29 -2.69 -7.41 -13.88
C ALA A 29 -3.66 -8.11 -12.89
N GLY A 30 -4.18 -7.39 -11.91
CA GLY A 30 -5.22 -7.88 -11.00
C GLY A 30 -6.51 -8.26 -11.71
N CYS A 31 -7.02 -7.41 -12.60
CA CYS A 31 -8.19 -7.71 -13.43
C CYS A 31 -8.00 -8.99 -14.25
N LYS A 32 -6.83 -9.15 -14.87
CA LYS A 32 -6.49 -10.33 -15.67
C LYS A 32 -6.50 -11.62 -14.84
N ILE A 33 -5.86 -11.62 -13.68
CA ILE A 33 -5.78 -12.79 -12.80
C ILE A 33 -7.16 -13.17 -12.25
N LEU A 34 -7.94 -12.19 -11.82
CA LEU A 34 -9.32 -12.40 -11.36
C LEU A 34 -10.32 -12.59 -12.50
N ARG A 35 -9.89 -12.46 -13.76
CA ARG A 35 -10.77 -12.55 -14.95
C ARG A 35 -11.95 -11.56 -14.88
N ILE A 36 -11.69 -10.34 -14.43
CA ILE A 36 -12.66 -9.24 -14.52
C ILE A 36 -12.65 -8.73 -15.96
N PRO A 37 -13.77 -8.77 -16.68
CA PRO A 37 -13.82 -8.47 -18.12
C PRO A 37 -13.86 -6.95 -18.36
N ILE A 38 -12.82 -6.24 -17.96
CA ILE A 38 -12.70 -4.80 -18.22
C ILE A 38 -12.46 -4.56 -19.72
N GLU A 39 -13.28 -3.72 -20.34
CA GLU A 39 -13.19 -3.36 -21.76
C GLU A 39 -12.32 -2.12 -21.99
N MET A 40 -12.29 -1.20 -21.01
CA MET A 40 -11.46 0.00 -21.04
C MET A 40 -9.98 -0.37 -21.15
N THR A 41 -9.27 0.23 -22.07
CA THR A 41 -7.81 0.06 -22.19
C THR A 41 -7.06 0.79 -21.08
N PRO A 42 -5.80 0.42 -20.78
CA PRO A 42 -4.97 1.15 -19.80
C PRO A 42 -4.83 2.66 -20.14
N GLN A 43 -4.80 3.03 -21.40
CA GLN A 43 -4.72 4.44 -21.79
C GLN A 43 -6.03 5.18 -21.52
N GLU A 44 -7.17 4.57 -21.85
CA GLU A 44 -8.48 5.15 -21.55
C GLU A 44 -8.70 5.30 -20.04
N MET A 45 -8.16 4.37 -19.24
CA MET A 45 -8.17 4.48 -17.76
C MET A 45 -7.33 5.66 -17.29
N GLU A 46 -6.14 5.85 -17.84
CA GLU A 46 -5.28 6.98 -17.54
C GLU A 46 -5.94 8.31 -17.91
N ASP A 47 -6.52 8.39 -19.11
CA ASP A 47 -7.26 9.56 -19.59
C ASP A 47 -8.48 9.86 -18.68
N ALA A 48 -9.18 8.83 -18.21
CA ALA A 48 -10.30 8.98 -17.28
C ALA A 48 -9.85 9.50 -15.92
N CYS A 49 -8.67 9.06 -15.43
CA CYS A 49 -8.08 9.59 -14.21
C CYS A 49 -7.81 11.10 -14.32
N TYR A 50 -7.16 11.54 -15.38
CA TYR A 50 -6.89 12.97 -15.59
C TYR A 50 -8.17 13.79 -15.80
N LYS A 51 -9.17 13.27 -16.50
CA LYS A 51 -10.50 13.92 -16.60
C LYS A 51 -11.18 14.06 -15.24
N THR A 52 -11.01 13.08 -14.35
CA THR A 52 -11.56 13.15 -12.99
C THR A 52 -10.86 14.24 -12.18
N ILE A 53 -9.54 14.34 -12.28
CA ILE A 53 -8.76 15.40 -11.65
C ILE A 53 -9.23 16.78 -12.15
N GLU A 54 -9.23 16.98 -13.48
CA GLU A 54 -9.64 18.24 -14.10
C GLU A 54 -11.04 18.68 -13.66
N ALA A 55 -11.98 17.73 -13.58
CA ALA A 55 -13.35 18.02 -13.16
C ALA A 55 -13.46 18.43 -11.69
N ASN A 56 -12.51 18.05 -10.84
CA ASN A 56 -12.54 18.30 -9.39
C ASN A 56 -11.53 19.35 -8.91
N ASP A 57 -10.49 19.68 -9.68
CA ASP A 57 -9.37 20.53 -9.25
C ASP A 57 -9.84 21.89 -8.69
N HIS A 58 -10.92 22.45 -9.25
CA HIS A 58 -11.52 23.71 -8.77
C HIS A 58 -12.13 23.62 -7.35
N LEU A 59 -12.29 22.43 -6.78
CA LEU A 59 -12.77 22.17 -5.42
C LEU A 59 -11.63 22.02 -4.41
N PHE A 60 -10.38 21.97 -4.89
CA PHE A 60 -9.20 21.82 -4.09
C PHE A 60 -8.57 23.18 -3.77
N GLU A 61 -7.87 23.27 -2.67
CA GLU A 61 -7.04 24.45 -2.38
C GLU A 61 -5.75 24.40 -3.22
N ASP A 62 -5.11 25.56 -3.44
CA ASP A 62 -3.95 25.67 -4.34
C ASP A 62 -2.79 24.74 -3.97
N ASP A 63 -2.60 24.50 -2.67
CA ASP A 63 -1.55 23.63 -2.13
C ASP A 63 -1.99 22.18 -1.88
N ASP A 64 -3.22 21.84 -2.26
CA ASP A 64 -3.68 20.43 -2.19
C ASP A 64 -3.07 19.58 -3.28
N GLU A 65 -2.84 18.33 -2.90
CA GLU A 65 -2.47 17.26 -3.81
C GLU A 65 -3.64 16.30 -4.02
N HIS A 66 -3.73 15.72 -5.21
CA HIS A 66 -4.76 14.76 -5.59
C HIS A 66 -4.43 13.35 -5.14
N ARG A 67 -5.39 12.69 -4.55
CA ARG A 67 -5.34 11.26 -4.24
C ARG A 67 -6.46 10.55 -4.98
N LEU A 68 -6.13 9.85 -6.06
CA LEU A 68 -7.12 9.05 -6.76
C LEU A 68 -7.33 7.70 -6.08
N MET A 69 -8.57 7.26 -6.07
CA MET A 69 -8.99 5.90 -5.78
C MET A 69 -9.63 5.32 -7.04
N ILE A 70 -9.07 4.25 -7.56
CA ILE A 70 -9.58 3.55 -8.75
C ILE A 70 -10.07 2.18 -8.29
N ASP A 71 -11.35 1.92 -8.43
CA ASP A 71 -11.97 0.65 -8.08
C ASP A 71 -12.56 -0.01 -9.34
N VAL A 72 -12.25 -1.29 -9.55
CA VAL A 72 -12.81 -2.09 -10.65
C VAL A 72 -13.42 -3.36 -10.08
N SER A 73 -14.73 -3.47 -10.12
CA SER A 73 -15.45 -4.66 -9.69
C SER A 73 -15.95 -5.46 -10.89
N ARG A 74 -16.19 -6.76 -10.68
CA ARG A 74 -16.81 -7.62 -11.70
C ARG A 74 -18.23 -7.20 -12.07
N GLY A 75 -18.94 -6.46 -11.21
CA GLY A 75 -20.36 -6.15 -11.35
C GLY A 75 -21.26 -7.20 -10.74
N LEU A 76 -22.39 -7.48 -11.38
CA LEU A 76 -23.39 -8.41 -10.87
C LEU A 76 -22.91 -9.87 -10.89
N LEU A 77 -23.25 -10.60 -9.84
CA LEU A 77 -23.09 -12.05 -9.81
C LEU A 77 -23.89 -12.72 -10.92
N GLY A 78 -23.42 -13.86 -11.43
CA GLY A 78 -24.05 -14.61 -12.53
C GLY A 78 -25.53 -14.93 -12.32
N ILE A 79 -25.96 -15.12 -11.07
CA ILE A 79 -27.39 -15.35 -10.71
C ILE A 79 -28.29 -14.14 -10.99
N TYR A 80 -27.74 -12.94 -11.10
CA TYR A 80 -28.47 -11.70 -11.40
C TYR A 80 -28.28 -11.23 -12.84
N GLN A 81 -27.43 -11.91 -13.61
CA GLN A 81 -27.25 -11.60 -15.03
C GLN A 81 -28.50 -11.97 -15.82
N GLY A 82 -28.90 -11.12 -16.74
CA GLY A 82 -30.11 -11.32 -17.54
C GLY A 82 -31.39 -10.76 -16.94
N ILE A 83 -31.34 -10.12 -15.77
CA ILE A 83 -32.49 -9.34 -15.27
C ILE A 83 -32.55 -8.03 -16.06
N GLU A 84 -33.69 -7.80 -16.72
CA GLU A 84 -33.92 -6.60 -17.52
C GLU A 84 -33.72 -5.31 -16.68
N GLY A 85 -33.03 -4.33 -17.26
CA GLY A 85 -32.75 -3.05 -16.63
C GLY A 85 -31.57 -3.04 -15.66
N LEU A 86 -30.91 -4.17 -15.40
CA LEU A 86 -29.70 -4.22 -14.59
C LEU A 86 -28.44 -4.19 -15.49
N HIS A 87 -27.46 -3.36 -15.07
CA HIS A 87 -26.17 -3.35 -15.74
C HIS A 87 -25.43 -4.68 -15.47
N SER A 88 -25.05 -5.34 -16.56
CA SER A 88 -24.22 -6.55 -16.52
C SER A 88 -22.82 -6.22 -17.00
N GLY A 89 -21.83 -6.42 -16.15
CA GLY A 89 -20.41 -6.16 -16.49
C GLY A 89 -19.67 -5.44 -15.39
N PRO A 90 -18.38 -5.14 -15.58
CA PRO A 90 -17.57 -4.50 -14.59
C PRO A 90 -18.01 -3.05 -14.34
N ASN A 91 -17.87 -2.61 -13.09
CA ASN A 91 -18.01 -1.20 -12.76
C ASN A 91 -16.62 -0.63 -12.52
N VAL A 92 -16.34 0.51 -13.13
CA VAL A 92 -15.14 1.31 -12.90
C VAL A 92 -15.56 2.57 -12.16
N ILE A 93 -14.92 2.82 -11.00
CA ILE A 93 -15.15 4.00 -10.19
C ILE A 93 -13.80 4.68 -10.01
N ILE A 94 -13.71 5.95 -10.39
CA ILE A 94 -12.55 6.79 -10.13
C ILE A 94 -13.03 7.93 -9.25
N ALA A 95 -12.46 8.03 -8.05
CA ALA A 95 -12.78 9.07 -7.09
C ALA A 95 -11.52 9.87 -6.75
N ASP A 96 -11.65 11.19 -6.67
CA ASP A 96 -10.57 12.11 -6.37
C ASP A 96 -10.81 12.76 -5.01
N PHE A 97 -9.78 12.73 -4.17
CA PHE A 97 -9.83 13.25 -2.82
C PHE A 97 -8.62 14.16 -2.53
N PRO A 98 -8.78 15.23 -1.75
CA PRO A 98 -7.64 15.96 -1.23
C PRO A 98 -6.72 15.03 -0.41
N LEU A 99 -5.46 14.96 -0.77
CA LEU A 99 -4.49 14.10 -0.07
C LEU A 99 -4.39 14.46 1.41
N ARG A 100 -4.56 15.75 1.75
CA ARG A 100 -4.54 16.23 3.15
C ARG A 100 -5.52 15.50 4.06
N TRP A 101 -6.64 15.00 3.57
CA TRP A 101 -7.60 14.22 4.37
C TRP A 101 -7.00 12.91 4.89
N THR A 102 -5.99 12.39 4.19
CA THR A 102 -5.29 11.18 4.61
C THR A 102 -4.09 11.48 5.51
N VAL A 103 -3.30 12.50 5.16
CA VAL A 103 -2.00 12.71 5.80
C VAL A 103 -2.00 13.76 6.92
N LYS A 104 -3.07 14.57 7.06
CA LYS A 104 -3.13 15.63 8.06
C LYS A 104 -2.89 15.14 9.50
N GLY A 105 -3.41 13.95 9.84
CA GLY A 105 -3.20 13.34 11.16
C GLY A 105 -1.86 12.63 11.33
N MET A 106 -1.04 12.57 10.27
CA MET A 106 0.21 11.81 10.27
C MET A 106 1.46 12.70 10.39
N GLY A 107 1.31 14.03 10.39
CA GLY A 107 2.44 14.96 10.34
C GLY A 107 3.50 14.69 11.41
N GLU A 108 3.07 14.52 12.66
CA GLU A 108 3.99 14.24 13.78
C GLU A 108 4.71 12.88 13.66
N LEU A 109 4.15 11.93 12.91
CA LEU A 109 4.75 10.61 12.77
C LEU A 109 6.04 10.63 11.93
N PHE A 110 6.20 11.63 11.07
CA PHE A 110 7.44 11.80 10.31
C PHE A 110 8.61 12.26 11.18
N ASP A 111 8.32 12.94 12.28
CA ASP A 111 9.33 13.42 13.24
C ASP A 111 9.54 12.44 14.39
N LYS A 112 8.48 11.74 14.82
CA LYS A 112 8.51 10.85 15.99
C LYS A 112 8.74 9.39 15.61
N GLY A 113 8.38 9.00 14.41
CA GLY A 113 8.29 7.61 13.97
C GLY A 113 7.07 6.87 14.56
N ILE A 114 6.94 5.62 14.16
CA ILE A 114 5.88 4.71 14.62
C ILE A 114 6.48 3.52 15.35
N ASN A 115 5.64 2.89 16.19
CA ASN A 115 5.90 1.59 16.77
C ASN A 115 5.27 0.50 15.90
N ALA A 116 6.07 -0.31 15.22
CA ALA A 116 5.57 -1.48 14.52
C ALA A 116 5.20 -2.57 15.53
N VAL A 117 4.00 -3.12 15.39
CA VAL A 117 3.49 -4.17 16.29
C VAL A 117 3.25 -5.44 15.49
N ILE A 118 3.99 -6.49 15.83
CA ILE A 118 3.75 -7.83 15.28
C ILE A 118 2.44 -8.36 15.85
N THR A 119 1.43 -8.53 14.99
CA THR A 119 0.11 -9.00 15.38
C THR A 119 -0.04 -10.52 15.24
N SER A 120 -1.11 -11.07 15.81
CA SER A 120 -1.47 -12.49 15.64
C SER A 120 -1.91 -12.82 14.21
N GLN A 121 -2.43 -11.82 13.49
CA GLN A 121 -2.79 -11.97 12.08
C GLN A 121 -1.56 -12.24 11.23
N ARG A 122 -1.71 -13.09 10.23
CA ARG A 122 -0.63 -13.43 9.29
C ARG A 122 -0.97 -12.90 7.90
N ALA A 123 0.06 -12.49 7.17
CA ALA A 123 -0.07 -12.21 5.75
C ALA A 123 -0.61 -13.45 5.02
N ILE A 124 -1.54 -13.25 4.09
CA ILE A 124 -2.09 -14.36 3.33
C ILE A 124 -1.03 -14.84 2.33
N PRO A 125 -0.61 -16.11 2.40
CA PRO A 125 0.41 -16.61 1.49
C PRO A 125 -0.14 -16.80 0.07
N ALA A 126 0.75 -16.71 -0.91
CA ALA A 126 0.41 -16.91 -2.32
C ALA A 126 -0.22 -18.29 -2.63
N SER A 127 -0.04 -19.26 -1.77
CA SER A 127 -0.68 -20.59 -1.87
C SER A 127 -2.18 -20.58 -1.58
N LEU A 128 -2.69 -19.56 -0.88
CA LEU A 128 -4.12 -19.40 -0.55
C LEU A 128 -4.79 -18.34 -1.41
N MET A 129 -4.18 -17.19 -1.53
CA MET A 129 -4.65 -16.09 -2.36
C MET A 129 -3.46 -15.24 -2.82
N GLU A 130 -3.40 -14.90 -4.10
CA GLU A 130 -2.30 -14.14 -4.67
C GLU A 130 -2.18 -12.73 -4.03
N PRO A 131 -1.20 -12.46 -3.18
CA PRO A 131 -1.10 -11.20 -2.44
C PRO A 131 -0.71 -10.02 -3.33
N LYS A 132 -0.19 -10.27 -4.55
CA LYS A 132 0.15 -9.20 -5.50
C LYS A 132 -1.10 -8.61 -6.16
N ILE A 133 -2.28 -9.24 -6.00
CA ILE A 133 -3.56 -8.66 -6.41
C ILE A 133 -4.00 -7.68 -5.33
N LYS A 134 -4.03 -6.39 -5.65
CA LYS A 134 -4.54 -5.37 -4.75
C LYS A 134 -6.08 -5.40 -4.76
N ASN A 135 -6.65 -6.28 -3.94
CA ASN A 135 -8.09 -6.53 -3.86
C ASN A 135 -8.72 -5.92 -2.60
N ARG A 136 -10.06 -5.86 -2.56
CA ARG A 136 -10.83 -5.32 -1.43
C ARG A 136 -11.16 -6.36 -0.34
N SER A 137 -10.77 -7.62 -0.48
CA SER A 137 -10.92 -8.67 0.55
C SER A 137 -9.84 -8.53 1.63
N ARG A 138 -9.86 -7.45 2.40
CA ARG A 138 -8.78 -7.03 3.30
C ARG A 138 -9.15 -7.07 4.79
N ILE A 139 -10.10 -7.88 5.16
CA ILE A 139 -10.57 -7.95 6.56
C ILE A 139 -9.46 -8.35 7.54
N PHE A 140 -8.52 -9.19 7.11
CA PHE A 140 -7.39 -9.62 7.95
C PHE A 140 -6.45 -8.46 8.30
N TYR A 141 -6.25 -7.49 7.40
CA TYR A 141 -5.51 -6.27 7.71
C TYR A 141 -6.27 -5.38 8.72
N LEU A 142 -7.60 -5.30 8.60
CA LEU A 142 -8.40 -4.58 9.57
C LEU A 142 -8.29 -5.22 10.96
N MET A 143 -8.34 -6.56 11.02
CA MET A 143 -8.17 -7.29 12.29
C MET A 143 -6.78 -7.04 12.90
N ALA A 144 -5.74 -7.01 12.08
CA ALA A 144 -4.39 -6.65 12.54
C ALA A 144 -4.34 -5.22 13.11
N ASN A 145 -4.96 -4.24 12.44
CA ASN A 145 -5.03 -2.86 12.92
C ASN A 145 -5.80 -2.74 14.24
N ILE A 146 -6.91 -3.47 14.39
CA ILE A 146 -7.67 -3.51 15.65
C ILE A 146 -6.77 -4.07 16.77
N GLU A 147 -6.08 -5.18 16.53
CA GLU A 147 -5.16 -5.77 17.51
C GLU A 147 -4.06 -4.79 17.91
N ALA A 148 -3.38 -4.16 16.93
CA ALA A 148 -2.35 -3.18 17.18
C ALA A 148 -2.87 -1.98 18.00
N SER A 149 -4.09 -1.52 17.74
CA SER A 149 -4.71 -0.39 18.46
C SER A 149 -5.04 -0.71 19.92
N LEU A 150 -5.12 -1.99 20.31
CA LEU A 150 -5.37 -2.44 21.68
C LEU A 150 -4.08 -2.67 22.47
N MET A 151 -2.92 -2.65 21.79
CA MET A 151 -1.63 -2.78 22.47
C MET A 151 -1.26 -1.49 23.20
N LYS A 152 -0.42 -1.63 24.23
CA LYS A 152 0.13 -0.46 24.91
C LYS A 152 1.07 0.30 23.99
N GLY A 153 1.34 1.55 24.32
CA GLY A 153 2.20 2.42 23.53
C GLY A 153 1.41 3.40 22.65
N GLU A 154 2.13 4.25 21.97
CA GLU A 154 1.60 5.26 21.06
C GLU A 154 2.01 4.96 19.61
N ASN A 155 1.23 5.44 18.65
CA ASN A 155 1.55 5.32 17.23
C ASN A 155 1.76 3.87 16.76
N ASN A 156 0.96 2.95 17.31
CA ASN A 156 1.03 1.53 16.98
C ASN A 156 0.52 1.23 15.56
N TRP A 157 1.35 0.60 14.75
CA TRP A 157 1.03 0.18 13.38
C TRP A 157 1.23 -1.32 13.23
N ALA A 158 0.25 -1.99 12.64
CA ALA A 158 0.31 -3.43 12.46
C ALA A 158 1.42 -3.83 11.48
N LEU A 159 2.23 -4.80 11.89
CA LEU A 159 3.21 -5.48 11.04
C LEU A 159 2.88 -6.98 11.04
N LEU A 160 2.70 -7.55 9.86
CA LEU A 160 2.32 -8.93 9.70
C LEU A 160 3.54 -9.79 9.36
N LEU A 161 3.60 -10.95 9.99
CA LEU A 161 4.48 -12.03 9.57
C LEU A 161 3.79 -12.89 8.52
N ASP A 162 4.55 -13.51 7.67
CA ASP A 162 4.06 -14.59 6.82
C ASP A 162 3.84 -15.89 7.64
N PRO A 163 3.27 -16.96 7.07
CA PRO A 163 3.06 -18.21 7.80
C PRO A 163 4.34 -18.89 8.32
N ASP A 164 5.48 -18.61 7.69
CA ASP A 164 6.78 -19.16 8.08
C ASP A 164 7.49 -18.34 9.17
N GLY A 165 6.89 -17.19 9.58
CA GLY A 165 7.38 -16.34 10.66
C GLY A 165 8.31 -15.21 10.21
N PHE A 166 8.46 -15.00 8.89
CA PHE A 166 9.23 -13.88 8.36
C PHE A 166 8.37 -12.62 8.26
N ILE A 167 9.00 -11.45 8.39
CA ILE A 167 8.35 -10.15 8.15
C ILE A 167 7.82 -10.13 6.71
N ALA A 168 6.56 -9.75 6.56
CA ALA A 168 5.93 -9.58 5.25
C ALA A 168 5.68 -8.09 4.95
N GLU A 169 4.60 -7.55 5.46
CA GLU A 169 4.19 -6.16 5.19
C GLU A 169 3.30 -5.63 6.33
N GLY A 170 3.05 -4.33 6.35
CA GLY A 170 2.01 -3.75 7.20
C GLY A 170 0.62 -3.90 6.59
N SER A 171 -0.38 -3.25 7.17
CA SER A 171 -1.77 -3.38 6.73
C SER A 171 -2.10 -2.68 5.41
N GLY A 172 -1.23 -1.77 4.95
CA GLY A 172 -1.39 -1.01 3.71
C GLY A 172 -0.09 -0.45 3.16
N ASP A 173 1.02 -0.96 3.63
CA ASP A 173 2.39 -0.48 3.42
C ASP A 173 3.38 -1.64 3.37
N ASN A 174 4.55 -1.39 2.75
CA ASN A 174 5.65 -2.34 2.74
C ASN A 174 6.69 -1.94 3.78
N PHE A 175 7.35 -2.90 4.38
CA PHE A 175 8.32 -2.73 5.45
C PHE A 175 9.76 -2.86 4.93
N PHE A 176 10.68 -2.09 5.53
CA PHE A 176 12.11 -2.12 5.25
C PHE A 176 12.92 -1.98 6.52
N ILE A 177 14.10 -2.55 6.51
CA ILE A 177 15.16 -2.24 7.48
C ILE A 177 16.40 -1.70 6.76
N ILE A 178 17.20 -0.93 7.49
CA ILE A 178 18.53 -0.50 7.06
C ILE A 178 19.55 -1.13 8.02
N LYS A 179 20.57 -1.77 7.45
CA LYS A 179 21.70 -2.33 8.19
C LYS A 179 22.98 -2.15 7.38
N ASP A 180 24.00 -1.55 8.01
CA ASP A 180 25.32 -1.36 7.39
C ASP A 180 25.24 -0.75 5.98
N LYS A 181 24.51 0.36 5.82
CA LYS A 181 24.23 1.02 4.53
C LYS A 181 23.58 0.12 3.49
N THR A 182 22.86 -0.89 3.92
CA THR A 182 22.08 -1.75 3.04
C THR A 182 20.59 -1.58 3.39
N ILE A 183 19.78 -1.17 2.42
CA ILE A 183 18.33 -1.19 2.50
C ILE A 183 17.87 -2.62 2.20
N ILE A 184 17.10 -3.20 3.08
CA ILE A 184 16.65 -4.58 2.98
C ILE A 184 15.13 -4.61 3.00
N SER A 185 14.52 -5.14 1.94
CA SER A 185 13.10 -5.42 1.86
C SER A 185 12.84 -6.91 2.13
N PRO A 186 11.72 -7.26 2.76
CA PRO A 186 11.24 -8.64 2.74
C PRO A 186 11.11 -9.16 1.31
N GLU A 187 11.29 -10.47 1.14
CA GLU A 187 11.14 -11.15 -0.14
C GLU A 187 9.68 -11.06 -0.61
N GLY A 188 9.50 -10.65 -1.89
CA GLY A 188 8.21 -10.23 -2.47
C GLY A 188 7.20 -11.34 -2.75
N ARG A 189 7.30 -12.53 -2.15
CA ARG A 189 6.41 -13.68 -2.40
C ARG A 189 5.05 -13.54 -1.74
N ASN A 190 5.03 -13.19 -0.45
CA ASN A 190 3.85 -13.20 0.41
C ASN A 190 3.36 -11.77 0.77
N MET A 191 3.59 -10.80 -0.10
CA MET A 191 3.17 -9.42 0.10
C MET A 191 2.80 -8.71 -1.20
N LEU A 192 2.16 -7.56 -1.10
CA LEU A 192 1.93 -6.70 -2.24
C LEU A 192 3.25 -6.07 -2.71
N ARG A 193 3.52 -6.15 -4.01
CA ARG A 193 4.63 -5.42 -4.64
C ARG A 193 4.24 -3.95 -4.80
N GLY A 194 4.56 -3.14 -3.78
CA GLY A 194 4.19 -1.73 -3.74
C GLY A 194 4.92 -0.89 -4.79
N ILE A 195 4.24 0.09 -5.39
CA ILE A 195 4.87 1.03 -6.34
C ILE A 195 5.89 1.90 -5.60
N SER A 196 5.54 2.43 -4.43
CA SER A 196 6.50 3.18 -3.59
C SER A 196 7.66 2.29 -3.13
N ARG A 197 7.41 1.00 -2.84
CA ARG A 197 8.47 0.04 -2.55
C ARG A 197 9.43 -0.11 -3.72
N ASP A 198 8.91 -0.31 -4.92
CA ASP A 198 9.70 -0.45 -6.14
C ASP A 198 10.55 0.79 -6.40
N TYR A 199 9.97 1.96 -6.22
CA TYR A 199 10.66 3.24 -6.38
C TYR A 199 11.81 3.42 -5.37
N VAL A 200 11.61 3.04 -4.11
CA VAL A 200 12.69 3.04 -3.10
C VAL A 200 13.80 2.07 -3.48
N MET A 201 13.45 0.89 -3.95
CA MET A 201 14.45 -0.14 -4.27
C MET A 201 15.28 0.18 -5.51
N ASN A 202 14.65 0.74 -6.54
CA ASN A 202 15.26 0.88 -7.85
C ASN A 202 15.74 2.31 -8.16
N VAL A 203 15.24 3.31 -7.42
CA VAL A 203 15.59 4.73 -7.63
C VAL A 203 16.21 5.33 -6.37
N VAL A 204 15.44 5.51 -5.30
CA VAL A 204 15.86 6.29 -4.13
C VAL A 204 17.09 5.67 -3.45
N GLY A 205 17.05 4.38 -3.16
CA GLY A 205 18.16 3.70 -2.48
C GLY A 205 19.48 3.78 -3.26
N PRO A 206 19.50 3.41 -4.55
CA PRO A 206 20.69 3.54 -5.39
C PRO A 206 21.21 4.99 -5.54
N GLU A 207 20.31 5.97 -5.75
CA GLU A 207 20.69 7.38 -5.87
C GLU A 207 21.32 7.93 -4.58
N LEU A 208 20.87 7.45 -3.42
CA LEU A 208 21.45 7.80 -2.12
C LEU A 208 22.72 6.97 -1.79
N GLY A 209 23.14 6.07 -2.67
CA GLY A 209 24.36 5.26 -2.50
C GLY A 209 24.20 4.09 -1.54
N TYR A 210 22.96 3.65 -1.29
CA TYR A 210 22.68 2.43 -0.52
C TYR A 210 22.75 1.20 -1.43
N LYS A 211 23.28 0.11 -0.88
CA LYS A 211 23.02 -1.21 -1.44
C LYS A 211 21.56 -1.58 -1.14
N VAL A 212 20.84 -2.16 -2.11
CA VAL A 212 19.44 -2.57 -1.93
C VAL A 212 19.32 -4.05 -2.23
N ILE A 213 18.69 -4.79 -1.34
CA ILE A 213 18.48 -6.24 -1.49
C ILE A 213 17.09 -6.67 -1.01
N GLU A 214 16.64 -7.80 -1.51
CA GLU A 214 15.51 -8.57 -0.95
C GLU A 214 16.05 -9.80 -0.21
N LYS A 215 15.54 -10.06 0.98
CA LYS A 215 15.76 -11.33 1.70
C LYS A 215 14.61 -11.59 2.68
N ASN A 216 14.50 -12.82 3.15
CA ASN A 216 13.68 -13.11 4.31
C ASN A 216 14.23 -12.34 5.53
N ILE A 217 13.38 -11.61 6.22
CA ILE A 217 13.70 -10.81 7.41
C ILE A 217 13.01 -11.47 8.60
N GLU A 218 13.77 -11.83 9.61
CA GLU A 218 13.23 -12.29 10.88
C GLU A 218 12.97 -11.11 11.82
N PRO A 219 12.08 -11.23 12.83
CA PRO A 219 11.98 -10.20 13.88
C PRO A 219 13.31 -9.86 14.53
N TYR A 220 14.22 -10.83 14.66
CA TYR A 220 15.58 -10.59 15.16
C TYR A 220 16.36 -9.58 14.30
N ASP A 221 16.25 -9.67 12.96
CA ASP A 221 16.91 -8.72 12.05
C ASP A 221 16.40 -7.29 12.29
N VAL A 222 15.09 -7.15 12.58
CA VAL A 222 14.49 -5.84 12.85
C VAL A 222 15.01 -5.25 14.17
N TYR A 223 15.04 -6.05 15.24
CA TYR A 223 15.56 -5.59 16.54
C TYR A 223 17.04 -5.19 16.50
N THR A 224 17.80 -5.73 15.56
CA THR A 224 19.24 -5.46 15.39
C THR A 224 19.56 -4.52 14.24
N ALA A 225 18.55 -4.00 13.55
CA ALA A 225 18.70 -3.02 12.48
C ALA A 225 19.21 -1.68 12.98
N ASP A 226 19.78 -0.89 12.09
CA ASP A 226 20.20 0.48 12.40
C ASP A 226 18.99 1.42 12.32
N GLU A 227 18.12 1.23 11.30
CA GLU A 227 16.89 1.97 11.08
C GLU A 227 15.82 1.04 10.44
N ALA A 228 14.55 1.46 10.53
CA ALA A 228 13.47 0.83 9.78
C ALA A 228 12.47 1.89 9.28
N PHE A 229 11.75 1.57 8.23
CA PHE A 229 10.70 2.43 7.68
C PHE A 229 9.64 1.62 6.93
N MET A 230 8.49 2.23 6.73
CA MET A 230 7.41 1.71 5.89
C MET A 230 7.21 2.60 4.66
N THR A 231 6.73 2.01 3.56
CA THR A 231 6.37 2.74 2.35
C THR A 231 4.93 2.51 1.96
N GLY A 232 4.25 3.60 1.60
CA GLY A 232 2.88 3.53 1.11
C GLY A 232 2.54 4.77 0.30
N THR A 233 1.67 4.64 -0.69
CA THR A 233 1.37 5.73 -1.61
C THR A 233 0.97 7.04 -0.92
N PRO A 234 0.08 7.06 0.12
CA PRO A 234 -0.35 8.34 0.68
C PRO A 234 0.75 9.12 1.40
N PHE A 235 1.63 8.43 2.12
CA PHE A 235 2.63 9.03 3.01
C PHE A 235 4.08 8.87 2.51
N CYS A 236 4.29 8.19 1.38
CA CYS A 236 5.59 7.90 0.79
C CYS A 236 6.46 6.99 1.65
N MET A 237 7.19 7.54 2.61
CA MET A 237 8.04 6.84 3.57
C MET A 237 7.68 7.30 4.98
N LEU A 238 7.54 6.35 5.90
CA LEU A 238 7.22 6.62 7.29
C LEU A 238 8.25 5.91 8.20
N PRO A 239 8.97 6.64 9.06
CA PRO A 239 9.97 6.06 9.93
C PRO A 239 9.35 5.09 10.95
N VAL A 240 10.02 3.98 11.21
CA VAL A 240 9.70 3.02 12.27
C VAL A 240 10.81 3.07 13.31
N THR A 241 10.52 3.57 14.50
CA THR A 241 11.51 3.78 15.56
C THR A 241 11.53 2.68 16.60
N SER A 242 10.48 1.83 16.63
CA SER A 242 10.43 0.68 17.54
C SER A 242 9.67 -0.49 16.95
N LEU A 243 9.94 -1.69 17.47
CA LEU A 243 9.20 -2.92 17.22
C LEU A 243 8.71 -3.49 18.55
N ASN A 244 7.39 -3.64 18.72
CA ASN A 244 6.78 -4.12 19.97
C ASN A 244 7.29 -3.36 21.21
N ASP A 245 7.35 -2.04 21.15
CA ASP A 245 7.88 -1.12 22.18
C ASP A 245 9.38 -1.30 22.52
N VAL A 246 10.15 -1.96 21.66
CA VAL A 246 11.61 -2.07 21.76
C VAL A 246 12.25 -1.22 20.68
N ASP A 247 13.13 -0.31 21.08
CA ASP A 247 13.80 0.61 20.16
C ASP A 247 14.59 -0.11 19.05
N ILE A 248 14.49 0.41 17.82
CA ILE A 248 15.34 0.04 16.68
C ILE A 248 16.44 1.09 16.61
N GLY A 249 17.70 0.65 16.52
CA GLY A 249 18.84 1.55 16.54
C GLY A 249 18.91 2.37 17.85
N ASP A 250 18.80 3.68 17.75
CA ASP A 250 18.75 4.60 18.91
C ASP A 250 17.33 5.06 19.27
N GLY A 251 16.31 4.45 18.68
CA GLY A 251 14.91 4.78 18.90
C GLY A 251 14.45 6.12 18.29
N LYS A 252 15.21 6.65 17.34
CA LYS A 252 14.93 7.94 16.70
C LYS A 252 14.76 7.79 15.20
N VAL A 253 14.12 8.80 14.60
CA VAL A 253 14.06 8.94 13.15
C VAL A 253 15.49 9.17 12.63
N GLY A 254 15.88 8.37 11.62
CA GLY A 254 17.18 8.46 10.97
C GLY A 254 17.40 9.76 10.17
N LYS A 255 18.56 9.88 9.59
CA LYS A 255 18.99 11.08 8.82
C LYS A 255 18.57 11.01 7.36
#